data_8beedf808afa1e36c679018a8fb8a539
#
_entry.id   8beedf808afa1e36c679018a8fb8a539
#
_cell.length_a   1.000
_cell.length_b   1.000
_cell.length_c   1.000
_cell.angle_alpha   90.00
_cell.angle_beta   90.00
_cell.angle_gamma   90.00
#
_symmetry.space_group_name_H-M   'P 1'
#
loop_
_entity.id
_entity.type
_entity.pdbx_description
1 polymer ?
#
loop_
_entity_poly.entity_id
_entity_poly.type
_entity_poly.pdbx_seq_one_letter_code
_entity_poly.pdbx_strand_id
1 'polypeptide(L)'
;MGAASKTGLRITWTTLALQMLASAGQFIAKDNPKAATSLLKQIKNSVKLLQTNPFMGRRAEFEGIRELVVHPNYIVSYRVNADTVQILQVWHVAQNRYH
;
A
#
# COMPACT_ATOMS: atom_id res chain seq x y z
N MET A 1 15.11 9.41 22.59
CA MET A 1 14.65 9.37 22.70
C MET A 1 13.57 9.07 22.44
N GLY A 2 13.25 8.85 22.81
CA GLY A 2 11.99 8.32 22.73
C GLY A 2 11.06 8.83 21.72
N ALA A 3 11.31 9.96 21.22
CA ALA A 3 10.43 10.54 20.21
C ALA A 3 10.26 9.63 19.02
N ALA A 4 11.33 9.02 18.59
CA ALA A 4 11.28 8.14 17.43
C ALA A 4 10.35 6.96 17.67
N SER A 5 10.34 6.43 18.87
CA SER A 5 9.56 5.25 19.14
C SER A 5 8.06 5.50 19.05
N LYS A 6 7.65 6.76 19.17
CA LYS A 6 6.24 7.08 19.12
C LYS A 6 5.69 7.10 17.70
N THR A 7 6.54 7.21 16.74
CA THR A 7 6.07 7.30 15.36
C THR A 7 5.81 5.94 14.73
N GLY A 8 6.26 4.87 15.40
CA GLY A 8 6.08 3.55 14.85
C GLY A 8 7.11 3.25 13.77
N LEU A 9 6.75 2.37 12.86
CA LEU A 9 7.65 1.94 11.82
C LEU A 9 7.71 2.96 10.68
N ARG A 10 8.82 2.92 9.94
CA ARG A 10 8.94 3.74 8.74
C ARG A 10 8.26 3.03 7.58
N ILE A 11 7.70 3.80 6.68
CA ILE A 11 7.11 3.27 5.45
C ILE A 11 8.08 3.49 4.32
N THR A 12 8.41 2.43 3.60
CA THR A 12 9.22 2.53 2.39
C THR A 12 8.43 1.94 1.23
N TRP A 13 8.62 2.50 0.04
CA TRP A 13 7.95 2.07 -1.18
C TRP A 13 9.00 1.56 -2.15
N THR A 14 8.80 0.36 -2.67
CA THR A 14 9.68 -0.10 -3.76
C THR A 14 9.40 0.72 -5.02
N THR A 15 10.37 0.71 -5.92
CA THR A 15 10.17 1.36 -7.21
C THR A 15 8.96 0.78 -7.93
N LEU A 16 8.81 -0.54 -7.88
CA LEU A 16 7.66 -1.19 -8.51
C LEU A 16 6.35 -0.68 -7.91
N ALA A 17 6.29 -0.61 -6.58
CA ALA A 17 5.07 -0.14 -5.91
C ALA A 17 4.72 1.29 -6.33
N LEU A 18 5.73 2.16 -6.42
CA LEU A 18 5.50 3.54 -6.86
C LEU A 18 5.01 3.59 -8.29
N GLN A 19 5.58 2.76 -9.16
CA GLN A 19 5.13 2.69 -10.55
C GLN A 19 3.69 2.21 -10.65
N MET A 20 3.34 1.20 -9.86
CA MET A 20 1.98 0.67 -9.86
C MET A 20 1.00 1.69 -9.32
N LEU A 21 1.39 2.43 -8.29
CA LEU A 21 0.55 3.50 -7.75
C LEU A 21 0.31 4.59 -8.79
N ALA A 22 1.37 5.01 -9.47
CA ALA A 22 1.26 6.02 -10.52
C ALA A 22 0.37 5.54 -11.65
N SER A 23 0.52 4.28 -12.06
CA SER A 23 -0.31 3.71 -13.12
C SER A 23 -1.78 3.69 -12.75
N ALA A 24 -2.08 3.35 -11.49
CA ALA A 24 -3.46 3.35 -11.01
C ALA A 24 -4.05 4.76 -11.11
N GLY A 25 -3.29 5.77 -10.68
CA GLY A 25 -3.74 7.14 -10.77
C GLY A 25 -3.97 7.58 -12.21
N GLN A 26 -3.04 7.26 -13.09
CA GLN A 26 -3.15 7.64 -14.50
C GLN A 26 -4.34 6.98 -15.19
N PHE A 27 -4.58 5.72 -14.86
CA PHE A 27 -5.72 5.00 -15.43
C PHE A 27 -7.03 5.67 -15.09
N ILE A 28 -7.20 6.03 -13.82
CA ILE A 28 -8.44 6.68 -13.37
C ILE A 28 -8.52 8.12 -13.89
N ALA A 29 -7.38 8.81 -13.98
CA ALA A 29 -7.35 10.22 -14.39
C ALA A 29 -7.82 10.42 -15.82
N LYS A 30 -7.73 9.40 -16.67
CA LYS A 30 -8.21 9.50 -18.05
C LYS A 30 -9.67 9.93 -18.10
N ASP A 31 -10.48 9.40 -17.19
CA ASP A 31 -11.91 9.68 -17.18
C ASP A 31 -12.29 10.67 -16.09
N ASN A 32 -11.54 10.70 -15.00
CA ASN A 32 -11.92 11.49 -13.85
C ASN A 32 -10.69 11.88 -13.02
N PRO A 33 -10.09 13.05 -13.33
CA PRO A 33 -8.90 13.48 -12.59
C PRO A 33 -9.10 13.64 -11.09
N LYS A 34 -10.29 14.11 -10.69
CA LYS A 34 -10.57 14.27 -9.26
C LYS A 34 -10.61 12.92 -8.55
N ALA A 35 -11.20 11.93 -9.19
CA ALA A 35 -11.25 10.59 -8.63
C ALA A 35 -9.86 10.01 -8.49
N ALA A 36 -8.97 10.30 -9.45
CA ALA A 36 -7.60 9.83 -9.37
C ALA A 36 -6.88 10.42 -8.16
N THR A 37 -7.04 11.71 -7.93
CA THR A 37 -6.45 12.37 -6.77
C THR A 37 -6.96 11.77 -5.48
N SER A 38 -8.27 11.55 -5.40
CA SER A 38 -8.89 10.95 -4.21
C SER A 38 -8.38 9.53 -3.97
N LEU A 39 -8.26 8.74 -5.03
CA LEU A 39 -7.77 7.38 -4.93
C LEU A 39 -6.35 7.34 -4.38
N LEU A 40 -5.46 8.15 -4.94
CA LEU A 40 -4.07 8.18 -4.48
C LEU A 40 -3.98 8.60 -3.03
N LYS A 41 -4.76 9.60 -2.64
CA LYS A 41 -4.78 10.06 -1.27
C LYS A 41 -5.29 8.96 -0.33
N GLN A 42 -6.35 8.28 -0.72
CA GLN A 42 -6.92 7.21 0.08
C GLN A 42 -5.94 6.06 0.27
N ILE A 43 -5.25 5.67 -0.79
CA ILE A 43 -4.25 4.61 -0.70
C ILE A 43 -3.13 5.01 0.25
N LYS A 44 -2.59 6.21 0.08
CA LYS A 44 -1.50 6.68 0.93
C LYS A 44 -1.91 6.79 2.38
N ASN A 45 -3.12 7.27 2.64
CA ASN A 45 -3.61 7.39 4.01
C ASN A 45 -3.77 6.02 4.66
N SER A 46 -4.28 5.04 3.92
CA SER A 46 -4.43 3.69 4.45
C SER A 46 -3.08 3.06 4.75
N VAL A 47 -2.12 3.23 3.85
CA VAL A 47 -0.77 2.69 4.05
C VAL A 47 -0.14 3.30 5.29
N LYS A 48 -0.39 4.58 5.53
CA LYS A 48 0.19 5.26 6.67
C LYS A 48 -0.21 4.62 8.00
N LEU A 49 -1.38 4.01 8.06
CA LEU A 49 -1.84 3.34 9.27
C LEU A 49 -0.95 2.17 9.64
N LEU A 50 -0.21 1.63 8.68
CA LEU A 50 0.69 0.51 8.95
C LEU A 50 1.86 0.90 9.85
N GLN A 51 2.13 2.18 10.01
CA GLN A 51 3.21 2.62 10.90
C GLN A 51 2.96 2.18 12.34
N THR A 52 1.71 2.22 12.77
CA THR A 52 1.35 1.84 14.13
C THR A 52 0.59 0.53 14.20
N ASN A 53 0.14 0.01 13.06
CA ASN A 53 -0.63 -1.24 12.98
C ASN A 53 -0.08 -2.10 11.86
N PRO A 54 1.19 -2.54 11.96
CA PRO A 54 1.83 -3.20 10.81
C PRO A 54 1.21 -4.54 10.44
N PHE A 55 0.51 -5.18 11.34
CA PHE A 55 -0.06 -6.50 11.07
C PHE A 55 -1.55 -6.46 10.81
N MET A 56 -2.10 -5.27 10.50
CA MET A 56 -3.53 -5.17 10.24
C MET A 56 -3.95 -5.79 8.93
N GLY A 57 -3.04 -5.92 7.97
CA GLY A 57 -3.34 -6.62 6.74
C GLY A 57 -3.39 -8.12 6.94
N ARG A 58 -4.13 -8.80 6.07
CA ARG A 58 -4.22 -10.26 6.15
C ARG A 58 -2.95 -10.89 5.59
N ARG A 59 -2.67 -12.11 5.99
CA ARG A 59 -1.55 -12.84 5.42
C ARG A 59 -1.84 -13.16 3.97
N ALA A 60 -0.83 -12.94 3.13
CA ALA A 60 -0.93 -13.30 1.73
C ALA A 60 -0.55 -14.76 1.55
N GLU A 61 -0.70 -15.24 0.33
CA GLU A 61 -0.34 -16.61 0.00
C GLU A 61 1.16 -16.85 0.18
N PHE A 62 1.97 -15.83 -0.03
CA PHE A 62 3.42 -15.96 0.11
C PHE A 62 3.84 -15.59 1.52
N GLU A 63 4.70 -16.42 2.09
CA GLU A 63 5.16 -16.22 3.46
C GLU A 63 5.83 -14.87 3.62
N GLY A 64 5.52 -14.19 4.74
CA GLY A 64 6.12 -12.91 5.04
C GLY A 64 5.46 -11.73 4.34
N ILE A 65 4.49 -11.99 3.47
CA ILE A 65 3.79 -10.94 2.74
C ILE A 65 2.39 -10.78 3.33
N ARG A 66 1.96 -9.53 3.48
CA ARG A 66 0.61 -9.22 3.91
C ARG A 66 -0.06 -8.34 2.87
N GLU A 67 -1.39 -8.34 2.91
CA GLU A 67 -2.20 -7.57 1.98
C GLU A 67 -3.18 -6.72 2.75
N LEU A 68 -3.23 -5.44 2.39
CA LEU A 68 -4.16 -4.50 2.99
C LEU A 68 -5.12 -4.00 1.92
N VAL A 69 -6.42 -4.16 2.18
CA VAL A 69 -7.43 -3.58 1.30
C VAL A 69 -7.49 -2.09 1.60
N VAL A 70 -7.06 -1.28 0.64
CA VAL A 70 -6.96 0.17 0.81
C VAL A 70 -8.09 0.92 0.12
N HIS A 71 -8.84 0.23 -0.73
CA HIS A 71 -9.92 0.79 -1.51
C HIS A 71 -10.72 -0.41 -2.02
N PRO A 72 -12.03 -0.28 -2.30
CA PRO A 72 -12.79 -1.44 -2.81
C PRO A 72 -12.17 -2.12 -4.01
N ASN A 73 -11.39 -1.38 -4.81
CA ASN A 73 -10.79 -1.92 -6.02
C ASN A 73 -9.28 -2.12 -5.94
N TYR A 74 -8.65 -1.82 -4.79
CA TYR A 74 -7.19 -1.88 -4.70
C TYR A 74 -6.71 -2.52 -3.42
N ILE A 75 -5.65 -3.31 -3.55
CA ILE A 75 -4.99 -4.00 -2.46
C ILE A 75 -3.51 -3.65 -2.52
N VAL A 76 -2.91 -3.44 -1.36
CA VAL A 76 -1.48 -3.18 -1.23
C VAL A 76 -0.82 -4.40 -0.61
N SER A 77 0.24 -4.90 -1.26
CA SER A 77 1.07 -5.97 -0.71
C SER A 77 2.27 -5.35 0.00
N TYR A 78 2.58 -5.85 1.17
CA TYR A 78 3.68 -5.28 1.96
C TYR A 78 4.35 -6.33 2.82
N ARG A 79 5.52 -5.97 3.32
CA ARG A 79 6.31 -6.81 4.24
C ARG A 79 6.71 -5.98 5.43
N VAL A 80 6.64 -6.58 6.63
CA VAL A 80 7.09 -5.91 7.85
C VAL A 80 8.50 -6.40 8.17
N ASN A 81 9.42 -5.46 8.27
CA ASN A 81 10.78 -5.72 8.71
C ASN A 81 10.95 -5.16 10.12
N ALA A 82 12.17 -5.23 10.68
CA ALA A 82 12.38 -4.85 12.07
C ALA A 82 11.85 -3.46 12.40
N ASP A 83 12.15 -2.49 11.54
CA ASP A 83 11.76 -1.10 11.81
C ASP A 83 11.09 -0.43 10.62
N THR A 84 10.71 -1.20 9.59
CA THR A 84 10.09 -0.65 8.40
C THR A 84 8.93 -1.50 7.95
N VAL A 85 8.00 -0.85 7.25
CA VAL A 85 6.98 -1.51 6.45
C VAL A 85 7.33 -1.21 5.01
N GLN A 86 7.63 -2.24 4.25
CA GLN A 86 8.02 -2.09 2.85
C GLN A 86 6.83 -2.38 1.96
N ILE A 87 6.40 -1.38 1.21
CA ILE A 87 5.29 -1.54 0.27
C ILE A 87 5.83 -2.13 -1.02
N LEU A 88 5.32 -3.29 -1.39
CA LEU A 88 5.86 -4.08 -2.49
C LEU A 88 5.11 -3.88 -3.78
N GLN A 89 3.78 -3.84 -3.72
CA GLN A 89 2.95 -3.76 -4.91
C GLN A 89 1.62 -3.13 -4.60
N VAL A 90 0.99 -2.54 -5.62
CA VAL A 90 -0.36 -2.00 -5.55
C VAL A 90 -1.17 -2.69 -6.64
N TRP A 91 -2.21 -3.43 -6.23
CA TRP A 91 -2.98 -4.28 -7.14
C TRP A 91 -4.39 -3.78 -7.32
N HIS A 92 -4.86 -3.78 -8.56
CA HIS A 92 -6.31 -3.72 -8.79
C HIS A 92 -6.87 -5.12 -8.52
N VAL A 93 -8.04 -5.19 -7.86
CA VAL A 93 -8.59 -6.49 -7.46
C VAL A 93 -8.91 -7.40 -8.65
N ALA A 94 -9.08 -6.81 -9.83
CA ALA A 94 -9.35 -7.60 -11.03
C ALA A 94 -8.10 -8.26 -11.59
N GLN A 95 -6.91 -7.88 -11.13
CA GLN A 95 -5.68 -8.49 -11.61
C GLN A 95 -5.51 -9.88 -11.00
N ASN A 96 -5.05 -10.81 -11.82
CA ASN A 96 -4.87 -12.17 -11.35
C ASN A 96 -3.45 -12.34 -10.82
N ARG A 97 -3.31 -12.14 -9.52
CA ARG A 97 -2.00 -12.09 -8.88
C ARG A 97 -1.31 -13.43 -8.77
N TYR A 98 -2.04 -14.49 -8.91
CA TYR A 98 -1.53 -15.83 -8.60
C TYR A 98 -1.29 -16.68 -9.84
N HIS A 99 -1.14 -16.02 -10.97
CA HIS A 99 -0.86 -16.76 -12.21
C HIS A 99 0.49 -16.42 -12.79
#